data_4ca6ef60b2397af3d9d00ce114336d05
#
_entry.id   4ca6ef60b2397af3d9d00ce114336d05
#
_cell.length_a   1.000
_cell.length_b   1.000
_cell.length_c   1.000
_cell.angle_alpha   90.00
_cell.angle_beta   90.00
_cell.angle_gamma   90.00
#
_symmetry.space_group_name_H-M   'P 1'
#
loop_
_entity.id
_entity.type
_entity.pdbx_description
1 polymer ?
#
loop_
_entity_poly.entity_id
_entity_poly.type
_entity_poly.pdbx_seq_one_letter_code
_entity_poly.pdbx_strand_id
1 'polypeptide(L)'
;MMAGMAAKSDIVGFIGGMDIPLIRKFACGYAQGAKAVNGDITVLSNMTGTTPAAWNDPTKGGEIAKSQMDQGADVIYAAAGGTGVGVLQAAADEGIYSIGVDSNQNHLHPGKVLTSMIKRVDNAVFDAMSDGPGMEKGFNVMGVGNEGVGVAIDEHNKALVTAEMQAAVDEAAAKIADGSLEVHDYMSDDSCPSLSF
;
A
#
# COMPACT_ATOMS: atom_id res chain seq x y z
N MET A 1 -6.45 5.76 0.88
CA MET A 1 -7.86 6.04 1.20
C MET A 1 -8.38 5.12 2.31
N MET A 2 -8.48 3.81 2.17
CA MET A 2 -9.03 2.92 3.23
C MET A 2 -8.37 3.14 4.60
N ALA A 3 -7.04 3.32 4.66
CA ALA A 3 -6.37 3.63 5.93
C ALA A 3 -6.87 4.92 6.57
N GLY A 4 -6.99 6.00 5.79
CA GLY A 4 -7.47 7.29 6.31
C GLY A 4 -8.92 7.26 6.77
N MET A 5 -9.75 6.37 6.19
CA MET A 5 -11.14 6.17 6.63
C MET A 5 -11.26 5.24 7.84
N ALA A 6 -10.30 4.31 8.02
CA ALA A 6 -10.30 3.36 9.13
C ALA A 6 -9.61 3.90 10.39
N ALA A 7 -8.68 4.84 10.22
CA ALA A 7 -7.92 5.44 11.32
C ALA A 7 -8.84 6.22 12.27
N LYS A 8 -8.67 5.98 13.58
CA LYS A 8 -9.39 6.67 14.65
C LYS A 8 -8.51 7.71 15.35
N SER A 9 -7.20 7.53 15.23
CA SER A 9 -6.19 8.40 15.82
C SER A 9 -5.80 9.58 14.92
N ASP A 10 -6.26 9.60 13.67
CA ASP A 10 -5.78 10.47 12.60
C ASP A 10 -4.26 10.33 12.33
N ILE A 11 -3.70 9.18 12.70
CA ILE A 11 -2.30 8.83 12.47
C ILE A 11 -2.22 7.47 11.78
N VAL A 12 -1.59 7.43 10.61
CA VAL A 12 -1.35 6.18 9.87
C VAL A 12 0.13 5.98 9.60
N GLY A 13 0.55 4.73 9.49
CA GLY A 13 1.93 4.35 9.26
C GLY A 13 2.16 3.82 7.85
N PHE A 14 3.36 4.08 7.32
CA PHE A 14 3.93 3.42 6.16
C PHE A 14 5.29 2.84 6.54
N ILE A 15 5.51 1.57 6.23
CA ILE A 15 6.81 0.92 6.40
C ILE A 15 7.22 0.35 5.06
N GLY A 16 8.28 0.94 4.49
CA GLY A 16 8.88 0.49 3.25
C GLY A 16 10.07 -0.43 3.49
N GLY A 17 10.40 -1.25 2.51
CA GLY A 17 11.62 -2.06 2.51
C GLY A 17 12.88 -1.21 2.30
N MET A 18 13.58 -1.44 1.18
CA MET A 18 14.77 -0.65 0.86
C MET A 18 14.41 0.78 0.49
N ASP A 19 15.14 1.76 1.03
CA ASP A 19 14.96 3.18 0.70
C ASP A 19 15.47 3.48 -0.71
N ILE A 20 14.55 3.41 -1.67
CA ILE A 20 14.77 3.71 -3.09
C ILE A 20 13.58 4.50 -3.64
N PRO A 21 13.75 5.25 -4.73
CA PRO A 21 12.67 6.08 -5.31
C PRO A 21 11.38 5.31 -5.56
N LEU A 22 11.47 4.05 -6.00
CA LEU A 22 10.30 3.21 -6.22
C LEU A 22 9.46 3.00 -4.94
N ILE A 23 10.11 2.81 -3.78
CA ILE A 23 9.40 2.60 -2.51
C ILE A 23 8.88 3.92 -1.93
N ARG A 24 9.60 5.02 -2.17
CA ARG A 24 9.09 6.36 -1.86
C ARG A 24 7.85 6.71 -2.68
N LYS A 25 7.76 6.24 -3.94
CA LYS A 25 6.54 6.33 -4.75
C LYS A 25 5.35 5.63 -4.07
N PHE A 26 5.53 4.43 -3.49
CA PHE A 26 4.48 3.75 -2.71
C PHE A 26 4.04 4.58 -1.50
N ALA A 27 5.00 5.10 -0.74
CA ALA A 27 4.72 5.95 0.42
C ALA A 27 3.96 7.21 0.01
N CYS A 28 4.36 7.84 -1.10
CA CYS A 28 3.73 9.04 -1.62
C CYS A 28 2.28 8.78 -2.07
N GLY A 29 2.04 7.73 -2.84
CA GLY A 29 0.69 7.34 -3.23
C GLY A 29 -0.21 7.01 -2.04
N TYR A 30 0.35 6.32 -1.03
CA TYR A 30 -0.37 6.03 0.22
C TYR A 30 -0.76 7.32 0.97
N ALA A 31 0.19 8.26 1.13
CA ALA A 31 -0.05 9.53 1.81
C ALA A 31 -1.08 10.40 1.08
N GLN A 32 -1.01 10.49 -0.25
CA GLN A 32 -2.00 11.18 -1.07
C GLN A 32 -3.39 10.57 -0.88
N GLY A 33 -3.50 9.24 -0.94
CA GLY A 33 -4.76 8.56 -0.75
C GLY A 33 -5.35 8.71 0.66
N ALA A 34 -4.51 8.71 1.71
CA ALA A 34 -4.95 8.95 3.08
C ALA A 34 -5.45 10.37 3.26
N LYS A 35 -4.70 11.37 2.77
CA LYS A 35 -5.06 12.79 2.86
C LYS A 35 -6.24 13.18 1.99
N ALA A 36 -6.52 12.46 0.92
CA ALA A 36 -7.70 12.71 0.08
C ALA A 36 -9.02 12.48 0.82
N VAL A 37 -9.04 11.62 1.84
CA VAL A 37 -10.24 11.32 2.66
C VAL A 37 -10.20 11.98 4.04
N ASN A 38 -9.01 12.34 4.51
CA ASN A 38 -8.80 13.09 5.76
C ASN A 38 -7.58 14.00 5.61
N GLY A 39 -7.81 15.27 5.32
CA GLY A 39 -6.76 16.26 5.03
C GLY A 39 -5.77 16.49 6.18
N ASP A 40 -6.20 16.29 7.42
CA ASP A 40 -5.42 16.52 8.64
C ASP A 40 -4.64 15.28 9.10
N ILE A 41 -4.81 14.14 8.41
CA ILE A 41 -4.16 12.89 8.80
C ILE A 41 -2.64 12.98 8.78
N THR A 42 -2.02 12.50 9.85
CA THR A 42 -0.56 12.38 9.93
C THR A 42 -0.12 11.04 9.33
N VAL A 43 0.88 11.08 8.45
CA VAL A 43 1.47 9.88 7.86
C VAL A 43 2.90 9.72 8.38
N LEU A 44 3.11 8.71 9.21
CA LEU A 44 4.45 8.29 9.63
C LEU A 44 5.07 7.43 8.52
N SER A 45 6.32 7.68 8.14
CA SER A 45 7.00 6.92 7.08
C SER A 45 8.39 6.51 7.52
N ASN A 46 8.67 5.21 7.45
CA ASN A 46 9.99 4.66 7.76
C ASN A 46 10.38 3.62 6.71
N MET A 47 11.68 3.57 6.40
CA MET A 47 12.26 2.50 5.58
C MET A 47 13.05 1.53 6.47
N THR A 48 13.03 0.24 6.14
CA THR A 48 13.71 -0.78 6.94
C THR A 48 15.21 -0.85 6.68
N GLY A 49 15.69 -0.23 5.60
CA GLY A 49 17.11 -0.13 5.32
C GLY A 49 17.42 0.41 3.93
N THR A 50 18.72 0.42 3.61
CA THR A 50 19.26 0.92 2.32
C THR A 50 19.90 -0.18 1.48
N THR A 51 19.84 -1.43 1.94
CA THR A 51 20.42 -2.60 1.26
C THR A 51 19.33 -3.66 1.01
N PRO A 52 19.56 -4.63 0.12
CA PRO A 52 18.58 -5.70 -0.14
C PRO A 52 18.16 -6.51 1.09
N ALA A 53 18.94 -6.53 2.17
CA ALA A 53 18.55 -7.15 3.44
C ALA A 53 17.25 -6.57 4.02
N ALA A 54 16.92 -5.31 3.68
CA ALA A 54 15.69 -4.64 4.09
C ALA A 54 14.41 -5.37 3.66
N TRP A 55 14.48 -6.28 2.71
CA TRP A 55 13.35 -7.07 2.23
C TRP A 55 13.07 -8.36 3.02
N ASN A 56 13.98 -8.75 3.92
CA ASN A 56 13.88 -10.03 4.62
C ASN A 56 14.33 -9.91 6.08
N ASP A 57 13.80 -8.95 6.81
CA ASP A 57 14.03 -8.75 8.25
C ASP A 57 12.70 -8.47 8.98
N PRO A 58 11.87 -9.53 9.22
CA PRO A 58 10.59 -9.37 9.91
C PRO A 58 10.72 -8.80 11.33
N THR A 59 11.82 -9.08 12.01
CA THR A 59 12.07 -8.55 13.37
C THR A 59 12.14 -7.04 13.33
N LYS A 60 12.95 -6.48 12.43
CA LYS A 60 13.07 -5.03 12.25
C LYS A 60 11.76 -4.41 11.79
N GLY A 61 11.02 -5.09 10.91
CA GLY A 61 9.69 -4.67 10.49
C GLY A 61 8.74 -4.50 11.68
N GLY A 62 8.69 -5.47 12.57
CA GLY A 62 7.89 -5.44 13.79
C GLY A 62 8.34 -4.35 14.80
N GLU A 63 9.65 -4.12 14.95
CA GLU A 63 10.17 -3.06 15.81
C GLU A 63 9.77 -1.66 15.32
N ILE A 64 9.87 -1.41 14.01
CA ILE A 64 9.45 -0.14 13.41
C ILE A 64 7.93 0.03 13.54
N ALA A 65 7.15 -1.05 13.32
CA ALA A 65 5.70 -1.00 13.52
C ALA A 65 5.34 -0.61 14.94
N LYS A 66 5.98 -1.20 15.96
CA LYS A 66 5.78 -0.82 17.37
C LYS A 66 6.11 0.64 17.62
N SER A 67 7.22 1.13 17.07
CA SER A 67 7.59 2.55 17.19
C SER A 67 6.56 3.49 16.56
N GLN A 68 5.92 3.12 15.45
CA GLN A 68 4.84 3.91 14.85
C GLN A 68 3.54 3.82 15.69
N MET A 69 3.23 2.65 16.26
CA MET A 69 2.11 2.47 17.18
C MET A 69 2.28 3.29 18.47
N ASP A 70 3.49 3.35 19.02
CA ASP A 70 3.82 4.19 20.18
C ASP A 70 3.62 5.69 19.88
N GLN A 71 3.71 6.09 18.61
CA GLN A 71 3.40 7.43 18.13
C GLN A 71 1.91 7.64 17.79
N GLY A 72 1.09 6.62 17.98
CA GLY A 72 -0.35 6.66 17.83
C GLY A 72 -0.89 6.13 16.49
N ALA A 73 -0.06 5.54 15.62
CA ALA A 73 -0.56 4.93 14.39
C ALA A 73 -1.48 3.74 14.70
N ASP A 74 -2.67 3.73 14.12
CA ASP A 74 -3.65 2.65 14.29
C ASP A 74 -4.01 1.92 12.98
N VAL A 75 -3.39 2.33 11.86
CA VAL A 75 -3.36 1.59 10.59
C VAL A 75 -1.96 1.68 9.99
N ILE A 76 -1.32 0.56 9.67
CA ILE A 76 0.05 0.55 9.10
C ILE A 76 0.07 -0.20 7.77
N TYR A 77 0.59 0.44 6.72
CA TYR A 77 0.83 -0.17 5.42
C TYR A 77 2.28 -0.68 5.30
N ALA A 78 2.44 -1.96 4.98
CA ALA A 78 3.73 -2.64 4.88
C ALA A 78 4.12 -2.90 3.41
N ALA A 79 4.89 -2.01 2.80
CA ALA A 79 5.46 -2.21 1.45
C ALA A 79 6.93 -2.67 1.57
N ALA A 80 7.17 -3.83 2.20
CA ALA A 80 8.48 -4.26 2.66
C ALA A 80 8.84 -5.73 2.38
N GLY A 81 8.16 -6.38 1.44
CA GLY A 81 8.42 -7.78 1.10
C GLY A 81 8.26 -8.71 2.32
N GLY A 82 9.20 -9.63 2.53
CA GLY A 82 9.20 -10.54 3.67
C GLY A 82 9.29 -9.84 5.04
N THR A 83 9.92 -8.68 5.11
CA THR A 83 9.95 -7.82 6.31
C THR A 83 8.54 -7.37 6.71
N GLY A 84 7.64 -7.19 5.74
CA GLY A 84 6.25 -6.82 5.96
C GLY A 84 5.46 -7.83 6.81
N VAL A 85 5.83 -9.11 6.79
CA VAL A 85 5.17 -10.13 7.63
C VAL A 85 5.31 -9.80 9.12
N GLY A 86 6.48 -9.28 9.54
CA GLY A 86 6.69 -8.83 10.92
C GLY A 86 5.86 -7.59 11.28
N VAL A 87 5.64 -6.69 10.32
CA VAL A 87 4.76 -5.52 10.49
C VAL A 87 3.31 -5.97 10.70
N LEU A 88 2.81 -6.86 9.83
CA LEU A 88 1.44 -7.39 9.92
C LEU A 88 1.21 -8.13 11.25
N GLN A 89 2.20 -8.92 11.68
CA GLN A 89 2.14 -9.62 12.96
C GLN A 89 2.08 -8.65 14.14
N ALA A 90 2.99 -7.65 14.19
CA ALA A 90 3.03 -6.68 15.28
C ALA A 90 1.72 -5.86 15.36
N ALA A 91 1.17 -5.44 14.21
CA ALA A 91 -0.11 -4.75 14.17
C ALA A 91 -1.28 -5.63 14.66
N ALA A 92 -1.28 -6.91 14.30
CA ALA A 92 -2.30 -7.87 14.76
C ALA A 92 -2.24 -8.12 16.27
N ASP A 93 -1.02 -8.25 16.84
CA ASP A 93 -0.78 -8.47 18.26
C ASP A 93 -1.28 -7.27 19.10
N GLU A 94 -1.08 -6.04 18.61
CA GLU A 94 -1.55 -4.81 19.26
C GLU A 94 -3.02 -4.48 18.94
N GLY A 95 -3.66 -5.26 18.08
CA GLY A 95 -5.08 -5.13 17.80
C GLY A 95 -5.44 -4.01 16.81
N ILE A 96 -4.46 -3.34 16.20
CA ILE A 96 -4.65 -2.33 15.16
C ILE A 96 -4.80 -2.96 13.76
N TYR A 97 -5.07 -2.11 12.76
CA TYR A 97 -5.16 -2.59 11.38
C TYR A 97 -3.82 -2.50 10.64
N SER A 98 -3.65 -3.41 9.69
CA SER A 98 -2.53 -3.38 8.75
C SER A 98 -3.02 -3.48 7.30
N ILE A 99 -2.14 -3.13 6.35
CA ILE A 99 -2.37 -3.29 4.92
C ILE A 99 -1.21 -4.07 4.33
N GLY A 100 -1.53 -5.15 3.61
CA GLY A 100 -0.57 -5.98 2.91
C GLY A 100 -0.17 -5.43 1.53
N VAL A 101 0.77 -6.11 0.87
CA VAL A 101 1.33 -5.68 -0.42
C VAL A 101 1.62 -6.85 -1.35
N ASP A 102 1.64 -6.56 -2.65
CA ASP A 102 1.99 -7.42 -3.78
C ASP A 102 0.96 -8.53 -4.04
N SER A 103 0.72 -9.39 -3.08
CA SER A 103 -0.28 -10.45 -3.11
C SER A 103 -1.33 -10.28 -2.02
N ASN A 104 -2.41 -11.04 -2.08
CA ASN A 104 -3.40 -11.05 -1.02
C ASN A 104 -2.83 -11.66 0.26
N GLN A 105 -2.60 -10.83 1.26
CA GLN A 105 -2.08 -11.18 2.59
C GLN A 105 -3.16 -11.17 3.68
N ASN A 106 -4.43 -10.96 3.33
CA ASN A 106 -5.54 -10.84 4.29
C ASN A 106 -5.67 -12.08 5.19
N HIS A 107 -5.34 -13.25 4.64
CA HIS A 107 -5.39 -14.54 5.33
C HIS A 107 -4.35 -14.68 6.46
N LEU A 108 -3.28 -13.88 6.47
CA LEU A 108 -2.25 -13.97 7.51
C LEU A 108 -2.79 -13.59 8.89
N HIS A 109 -3.65 -12.56 8.94
CA HIS A 109 -4.29 -12.13 10.18
C HIS A 109 -5.75 -11.74 9.92
N PRO A 110 -6.67 -12.73 9.83
CA PRO A 110 -8.08 -12.47 9.55
C PRO A 110 -8.69 -11.48 10.52
N GLY A 111 -9.41 -10.47 10.00
CA GLY A 111 -10.01 -9.40 10.82
C GLY A 111 -9.02 -8.36 11.35
N LYS A 112 -7.74 -8.39 10.91
CA LYS A 112 -6.71 -7.42 11.27
C LYS A 112 -6.02 -6.81 10.05
N VAL A 113 -5.90 -7.54 8.95
CA VAL A 113 -5.48 -6.98 7.66
C VAL A 113 -6.69 -6.32 7.00
N LEU A 114 -6.68 -4.98 6.94
CA LEU A 114 -7.78 -4.18 6.39
C LEU A 114 -7.98 -4.47 4.90
N THR A 115 -6.89 -4.58 4.18
CA THR A 115 -6.83 -4.97 2.77
C THR A 115 -5.38 -5.28 2.39
N SER A 116 -5.16 -5.74 1.15
CA SER A 116 -3.84 -5.85 0.55
C SER A 116 -3.83 -5.14 -0.79
N MET A 117 -2.81 -4.32 -1.05
CA MET A 117 -2.54 -3.77 -2.38
C MET A 117 -2.00 -4.89 -3.26
N ILE A 118 -2.71 -5.21 -4.31
CA ILE A 118 -2.38 -6.30 -5.22
C ILE A 118 -1.63 -5.76 -6.44
N LYS A 119 -0.51 -6.38 -6.76
CA LYS A 119 0.11 -6.31 -8.10
C LYS A 119 -0.36 -7.50 -8.91
N ARG A 120 -1.07 -7.23 -9.98
CA ARG A 120 -1.63 -8.26 -10.87
C ARG A 120 -0.56 -8.75 -11.84
N VAL A 121 0.47 -9.39 -11.28
CA VAL A 121 1.56 -10.02 -12.07
C VAL A 121 1.01 -11.13 -12.98
N ASP A 122 -0.05 -11.80 -12.57
CA ASP A 122 -0.81 -12.75 -13.35
C ASP A 122 -1.32 -12.13 -14.68
N ASN A 123 -1.97 -10.96 -14.62
CA ASN A 123 -2.42 -10.24 -15.82
C ASN A 123 -1.22 -9.82 -16.69
N ALA A 124 -0.19 -9.24 -16.09
CA ALA A 124 0.99 -8.79 -16.84
C ALA A 124 1.69 -9.92 -17.58
N VAL A 125 1.80 -11.11 -16.95
CA VAL A 125 2.38 -12.29 -17.60
C VAL A 125 1.46 -12.84 -18.68
N PHE A 126 0.15 -12.89 -18.40
CA PHE A 126 -0.84 -13.36 -19.36
C PHE A 126 -0.84 -12.51 -20.64
N ASP A 127 -0.86 -11.18 -20.49
CA ASP A 127 -0.85 -10.23 -21.61
C ASP A 127 0.43 -10.38 -22.43
N ALA A 128 1.60 -10.40 -21.75
CA ALA A 128 2.88 -10.60 -22.43
C ALA A 128 2.98 -11.93 -23.21
N MET A 129 2.41 -13.01 -22.65
CA MET A 129 2.38 -14.30 -23.32
C MET A 129 1.38 -14.33 -24.49
N SER A 130 0.26 -13.64 -24.36
CA SER A 130 -0.78 -13.54 -25.39
C SER A 130 -0.29 -12.74 -26.60
N ASP A 131 0.43 -11.65 -26.37
CA ASP A 131 1.03 -10.82 -27.41
C ASP A 131 2.20 -11.54 -28.13
N GLY A 132 2.88 -12.42 -27.41
CA GLY A 132 3.96 -13.24 -27.94
C GLY A 132 5.01 -12.43 -28.69
N PRO A 133 5.40 -12.85 -29.92
CA PRO A 133 6.40 -12.12 -30.73
C PRO A 133 5.95 -10.72 -31.17
N GLY A 134 4.66 -10.41 -31.08
CA GLY A 134 4.07 -9.10 -31.41
C GLY A 134 4.13 -8.08 -30.28
N MET A 135 4.55 -8.49 -29.09
CA MET A 135 4.65 -7.61 -27.92
C MET A 135 5.53 -6.38 -28.22
N GLU A 136 5.02 -5.20 -27.92
CA GLU A 136 5.80 -3.96 -28.05
C GLU A 136 7.00 -3.99 -27.10
N LYS A 137 8.17 -3.63 -27.66
CA LYS A 137 9.40 -3.53 -26.86
C LYS A 137 9.40 -2.24 -26.06
N GLY A 138 9.80 -2.32 -24.79
CA GLY A 138 9.91 -1.15 -23.93
C GLY A 138 9.32 -1.38 -22.54
N PHE A 139 8.95 -0.28 -21.88
CA PHE A 139 8.31 -0.31 -20.58
C PHE A 139 6.79 -0.28 -20.76
N ASN A 140 6.10 -1.33 -20.32
CA ASN A 140 4.65 -1.37 -20.22
C ASN A 140 4.27 -1.02 -18.78
N VAL A 141 3.58 0.11 -18.60
CA VAL A 141 3.09 0.54 -17.29
C VAL A 141 1.68 0.00 -17.08
N MET A 142 1.53 -0.83 -16.07
CA MET A 142 0.24 -1.36 -15.66
C MET A 142 -0.22 -0.69 -14.37
N GLY A 143 -1.40 -0.08 -14.42
CA GLY A 143 -2.02 0.64 -13.32
C GLY A 143 -3.47 0.20 -13.08
N VAL A 144 -4.26 1.07 -12.46
CA VAL A 144 -5.68 0.80 -12.17
C VAL A 144 -6.50 0.65 -13.46
N GLY A 145 -6.23 1.49 -14.48
CA GLY A 145 -7.01 1.53 -15.73
C GLY A 145 -6.87 0.31 -16.62
N ASN A 146 -5.83 -0.51 -16.44
CA ASN A 146 -5.59 -1.75 -17.19
C ASN A 146 -5.40 -2.96 -16.26
N GLU A 147 -6.04 -2.93 -15.11
CA GLU A 147 -6.06 -4.03 -14.13
C GLU A 147 -4.69 -4.51 -13.67
N GLY A 148 -3.67 -3.64 -13.68
CA GLY A 148 -2.32 -3.97 -13.22
C GLY A 148 -2.16 -3.94 -11.71
N VAL A 149 -3.02 -3.20 -11.01
CA VAL A 149 -3.05 -3.09 -9.54
C VAL A 149 -4.48 -3.05 -9.04
N GLY A 150 -4.69 -3.42 -7.77
CA GLY A 150 -6.00 -3.42 -7.14
C GLY A 150 -5.91 -3.57 -5.63
N VAL A 151 -7.06 -3.77 -5.00
CA VAL A 151 -7.19 -4.04 -3.57
C VAL A 151 -7.89 -5.39 -3.36
N ALA A 152 -7.47 -6.15 -2.34
CA ALA A 152 -8.06 -7.43 -2.00
C ALA A 152 -9.22 -7.27 -1.03
N ILE A 153 -10.38 -7.84 -1.39
CA ILE A 153 -11.53 -7.98 -0.49
C ILE A 153 -12.00 -9.43 -0.58
N ASP A 154 -12.02 -10.10 0.56
CA ASP A 154 -12.35 -11.51 0.67
C ASP A 154 -13.03 -11.84 2.01
N GLU A 155 -13.18 -13.13 2.32
CA GLU A 155 -13.79 -13.60 3.56
C GLU A 155 -13.04 -13.17 4.83
N HIS A 156 -11.75 -12.84 4.75
CA HIS A 156 -10.91 -12.50 5.90
C HIS A 156 -11.02 -11.03 6.31
N ASN A 157 -11.38 -10.14 5.37
CA ASN A 157 -11.44 -8.69 5.62
C ASN A 157 -12.76 -8.00 5.27
N LYS A 158 -13.70 -8.67 4.59
CA LYS A 158 -14.97 -8.05 4.16
C LYS A 158 -15.79 -7.43 5.30
N ALA A 159 -15.63 -7.91 6.53
CA ALA A 159 -16.30 -7.33 7.70
C ALA A 159 -15.67 -6.00 8.17
N LEU A 160 -14.44 -5.69 7.74
CA LEU A 160 -13.71 -4.46 8.04
C LEU A 160 -13.96 -3.37 7.00
N VAL A 161 -14.21 -3.78 5.76
CA VAL A 161 -14.39 -2.87 4.63
C VAL A 161 -15.85 -2.44 4.56
N THR A 162 -16.11 -1.18 4.87
CA THR A 162 -17.47 -0.62 4.77
C THR A 162 -17.85 -0.34 3.31
N ALA A 163 -19.16 -0.25 3.03
CA ALA A 163 -19.64 0.13 1.71
C ALA A 163 -19.11 1.53 1.28
N GLU A 164 -18.92 2.43 2.25
CA GLU A 164 -18.37 3.76 2.00
C GLU A 164 -16.89 3.69 1.59
N MET A 165 -16.09 2.87 2.27
CA MET A 165 -14.69 2.63 1.90
C MET A 165 -14.57 2.06 0.48
N GLN A 166 -15.41 1.08 0.14
CA GLN A 166 -15.43 0.48 -1.18
C GLN A 166 -15.81 1.52 -2.23
N ALA A 167 -16.90 2.26 -2.01
CA ALA A 167 -17.36 3.28 -2.96
C ALA A 167 -16.30 4.38 -3.20
N ALA A 168 -15.62 4.83 -2.15
CA ALA A 168 -14.56 5.83 -2.27
C ALA A 168 -13.36 5.33 -3.08
N VAL A 169 -12.98 4.06 -2.91
CA VAL A 169 -11.89 3.45 -3.69
C VAL A 169 -12.30 3.23 -5.14
N ASP A 170 -13.51 2.74 -5.40
CA ASP A 170 -14.03 2.51 -6.75
C ASP A 170 -14.16 3.83 -7.53
N GLU A 171 -14.63 4.90 -6.88
CA GLU A 171 -14.71 6.23 -7.47
C GLU A 171 -13.32 6.78 -7.82
N ALA A 172 -12.37 6.67 -6.89
CA ALA A 172 -11.00 7.12 -7.14
C ALA A 172 -10.34 6.30 -8.26
N ALA A 173 -10.55 4.98 -8.27
CA ALA A 173 -10.04 4.10 -9.32
C ALA A 173 -10.60 4.48 -10.71
N ALA A 174 -11.90 4.75 -10.82
CA ALA A 174 -12.52 5.19 -12.05
C ALA A 174 -11.92 6.53 -12.54
N LYS A 175 -11.76 7.50 -11.63
CA LYS A 175 -11.17 8.82 -11.96
C LYS A 175 -9.70 8.75 -12.35
N ILE A 176 -8.92 7.83 -11.74
CA ILE A 176 -7.53 7.60 -12.16
C ILE A 176 -7.50 6.96 -13.54
N ALA A 177 -8.40 6.00 -13.80
CA ALA A 177 -8.45 5.29 -15.07
C ALA A 177 -8.86 6.20 -16.25
N ASP A 178 -9.75 7.16 -16.03
CA ASP A 178 -10.18 8.12 -17.06
C ASP A 178 -9.31 9.39 -17.12
N GLY A 179 -8.33 9.54 -16.22
CA GLY A 179 -7.38 10.65 -16.17
C GLY A 179 -7.92 11.93 -15.50
N SER A 180 -9.13 11.91 -14.93
CA SER A 180 -9.70 13.07 -14.22
C SER A 180 -9.12 13.27 -12.82
N LEU A 181 -8.46 12.24 -12.26
CA LEU A 181 -7.68 12.30 -11.02
C LEU A 181 -6.25 11.89 -11.31
N GLU A 182 -5.33 12.81 -11.16
CA GLU A 182 -3.89 12.56 -11.25
C GLU A 182 -3.31 12.28 -9.86
N VAL A 183 -2.58 11.16 -9.73
CA VAL A 183 -1.80 10.84 -8.53
C VAL A 183 -0.35 11.22 -8.81
N HIS A 184 0.20 12.13 -8.02
CA HIS A 184 1.58 12.58 -8.19
C HIS A 184 2.55 11.39 -8.08
N ASP A 185 3.41 11.25 -9.09
CA ASP A 185 4.43 10.21 -9.14
C ASP A 185 5.76 10.74 -8.58
N TYR A 186 6.16 10.26 -7.40
CA TYR A 186 7.44 10.61 -6.78
C TYR A 186 8.63 10.48 -7.75
N MET A 187 8.59 9.50 -8.65
CA MET A 187 9.70 9.26 -9.59
C MET A 187 9.79 10.31 -10.72
N SER A 188 8.82 11.21 -10.83
CA SER A 188 8.85 12.27 -11.85
C SER A 188 9.79 13.42 -11.49
N ASP A 189 9.94 13.72 -10.18
CA ASP A 189 10.67 14.90 -9.70
C ASP A 189 11.32 14.72 -8.31
N ASP A 190 11.35 13.49 -7.79
CA ASP A 190 11.87 13.13 -6.46
C ASP A 190 11.17 13.89 -5.30
N SER A 191 9.93 14.32 -5.49
CA SER A 191 9.13 15.02 -4.48
C SER A 191 7.80 14.32 -4.16
N CYS A 192 7.22 14.66 -3.03
CA CYS A 192 5.88 14.22 -2.64
C CYS A 192 5.11 15.36 -1.96
N PRO A 193 3.97 15.81 -2.52
CA PRO A 193 3.22 16.92 -1.93
C PRO A 193 2.57 16.59 -0.58
N SER A 194 2.45 15.31 -0.27
CA SER A 194 1.72 14.82 0.91
C SER A 194 2.61 14.24 2.00
N LEU A 195 3.93 14.09 1.73
CA LEU A 195 4.87 13.45 2.65
C LEU A 195 6.29 13.97 2.41
N SER A 196 7.03 14.26 3.49
CA SER A 196 8.45 14.57 3.44
C SER A 196 9.28 13.32 3.80
N PHE A 197 10.38 13.09 3.06
CA PHE A 197 11.31 11.98 3.26
C PHE A 197 12.62 12.45 3.86
#